data_08570cffac1dfb3e0b887800ac184bf8
#
_entry.id   08570cffac1dfb3e0b887800ac184bf8
#
_cell.length_a   1.000
_cell.length_b   1.000
_cell.length_c   1.000
_cell.angle_alpha   90.00
_cell.angle_beta   90.00
_cell.angle_gamma   90.00
#
_symmetry.space_group_name_H-M   'P 1'
#
loop_
_entity.id
_entity.type
_entity.pdbx_description
1 polymer ?
#
loop_
_entity_poly.entity_id
_entity_poly.type
_entity_poly.pdbx_seq_one_letter_code
_entity_poly.pdbx_strand_id
1 'polypeptide(L)'
;TYVGLLERSKEANASGADIFVSIHHNAMPANATVTGIETYYYEYDSDYPPIINEDMHNDPTRILESADLASAIQGSLVENTGAIDRGVRRNTFAVLRETAIPAVLLELGYMSSPTELAKLTTASYQTTLAKAITAGIVAYFE
;
A
#
# COMPACT_ATOMS: atom_id res chain seq x y z
N THR A 1 11.80 4.43 -16.94
CA THR A 1 11.00 5.61 -17.27
C THR A 1 10.09 5.96 -16.08
N TYR A 2 10.07 7.21 -15.68
CA TYR A 2 9.20 7.69 -14.60
C TYR A 2 7.76 7.79 -15.10
N VAL A 3 6.82 7.23 -14.33
CA VAL A 3 5.38 7.37 -14.58
C VAL A 3 4.80 8.26 -13.48
N GLY A 4 4.17 9.36 -13.86
CA GLY A 4 3.55 10.29 -12.92
C GLY A 4 2.44 9.64 -12.09
N LEU A 5 2.15 10.19 -10.90
CA LEU A 5 1.15 9.61 -9.99
C LEU A 5 -0.24 9.53 -10.62
N LEU A 6 -0.66 10.57 -11.31
CA LEU A 6 -1.96 10.60 -11.99
C LEU A 6 -2.02 9.56 -13.12
N GLU A 7 -0.94 9.42 -13.88
CA GLU A 7 -0.86 8.46 -14.97
C GLU A 7 -0.92 7.00 -14.48
N ARG A 8 -0.34 6.71 -13.31
CA ARG A 8 -0.45 5.37 -12.70
C ARG A 8 -1.92 5.00 -12.43
N SER A 9 -2.68 5.93 -11.89
CA SER A 9 -4.11 5.71 -11.64
C SER A 9 -4.92 5.62 -12.94
N LYS A 10 -4.60 6.42 -13.96
CA LYS A 10 -5.23 6.32 -15.27
C LYS A 10 -5.01 4.95 -15.91
N GLU A 11 -3.78 4.46 -15.88
CA GLU A 11 -3.44 3.12 -16.39
C GLU A 11 -4.20 2.02 -15.64
N ALA A 12 -4.21 2.09 -14.31
CA ALA A 12 -4.94 1.14 -13.48
C ALA A 12 -6.44 1.14 -13.78
N ASN A 13 -7.05 2.32 -13.88
CA ASN A 13 -8.48 2.47 -14.14
C ASN A 13 -8.88 1.97 -15.55
N ALA A 14 -7.96 2.04 -16.52
CA ALA A 14 -8.18 1.57 -17.90
C ALA A 14 -7.82 0.09 -18.11
N SER A 15 -7.12 -0.55 -17.16
CA SER A 15 -6.54 -1.88 -17.34
C SER A 15 -7.53 -3.03 -17.21
N GLY A 16 -8.68 -2.81 -16.57
CA GLY A 16 -9.61 -3.88 -16.19
C GLY A 16 -9.13 -4.72 -15.00
N ALA A 17 -8.11 -4.25 -14.26
CA ALA A 17 -7.63 -4.93 -13.07
C ALA A 17 -8.68 -4.88 -11.94
N ASP A 18 -8.65 -5.89 -11.08
CA ASP A 18 -9.57 -6.00 -9.95
C ASP A 18 -9.08 -5.25 -8.71
N ILE A 19 -7.76 -5.11 -8.56
CA ILE A 19 -7.12 -4.42 -7.42
C ILE A 19 -5.90 -3.61 -7.88
N PHE A 20 -5.52 -2.65 -7.05
CA PHE A 20 -4.28 -1.87 -7.22
C PHE A 20 -3.44 -1.96 -5.95
N VAL A 21 -2.16 -2.31 -6.11
CA VAL A 21 -1.21 -2.38 -5.00
C VAL A 21 0.01 -1.52 -5.33
N SER A 22 0.24 -0.48 -4.54
CA SER A 22 1.43 0.37 -4.63
C SER A 22 2.44 -0.05 -3.57
N ILE A 23 3.68 -0.32 -3.98
CA ILE A 23 4.73 -0.83 -3.09
C ILE A 23 5.78 0.24 -2.86
N HIS A 24 6.01 0.57 -1.59
CA HIS A 24 6.92 1.62 -1.15
C HIS A 24 7.84 1.16 -0.01
N HIS A 25 8.97 1.84 0.11
CA HIS A 25 9.84 1.79 1.28
C HIS A 25 9.81 3.17 1.94
N ASN A 26 9.41 3.20 3.20
CA ASN A 26 9.24 4.44 3.94
C ASN A 26 10.57 5.07 4.36
N ALA A 27 10.53 6.31 4.79
CA ALA A 27 11.66 6.98 5.39
C ALA A 27 11.18 8.01 6.42
N MET A 28 11.86 8.07 7.55
CA MET A 28 11.66 9.08 8.57
C MET A 28 13.05 9.59 9.00
N PRO A 29 13.67 10.51 8.23
CA PRO A 29 15.06 10.94 8.48
C PRO A 29 15.28 11.54 9.86
N ALA A 30 14.24 12.15 10.45
CA ALA A 30 14.31 12.73 11.79
C ALA A 30 14.38 11.68 12.91
N ASN A 31 14.06 10.41 12.63
CA ASN A 31 14.08 9.33 13.62
C ASN A 31 14.49 7.99 12.97
N ALA A 32 15.78 7.69 13.03
CA ALA A 32 16.36 6.48 12.46
C ALA A 32 16.02 5.19 13.25
N THR A 33 15.29 5.29 14.36
CA THR A 33 14.89 4.13 15.16
C THR A 33 13.49 3.59 14.79
N VAL A 34 12.73 4.34 14.00
CA VAL A 34 11.39 3.88 13.57
C VAL A 34 11.52 2.74 12.58
N THR A 35 10.82 1.65 12.85
CA THR A 35 10.79 0.43 12.03
C THR A 35 9.38 -0.11 11.92
N GLY A 36 9.16 -1.04 10.99
CA GLY A 36 7.92 -1.78 10.86
C GLY A 36 7.23 -1.60 9.52
N ILE A 37 6.13 -2.32 9.38
CA ILE A 37 5.32 -2.38 8.16
C ILE A 37 3.95 -1.79 8.44
N GLU A 38 3.47 -0.98 7.49
CA GLU A 38 2.13 -0.43 7.52
C GLU A 38 1.50 -0.47 6.13
N THR A 39 0.18 -0.62 6.08
CA THR A 39 -0.58 -0.64 4.82
C THR A 39 -1.67 0.42 4.89
N TYR A 40 -1.76 1.22 3.82
CA TYR A 40 -2.71 2.32 3.72
C TYR A 40 -3.83 2.00 2.74
N TYR A 41 -5.05 2.46 3.09
CA TYR A 41 -6.14 2.61 2.13
C TYR A 41 -6.71 4.04 2.21
N TYR A 42 -7.61 4.38 1.30
CA TYR A 42 -8.03 5.76 1.11
C TYR A 42 -8.87 6.33 2.27
N GLU A 43 -8.57 7.59 2.62
CA GLU A 43 -9.39 8.43 3.47
C GLU A 43 -9.71 9.72 2.71
N TYR A 44 -10.99 10.08 2.68
CA TYR A 44 -11.43 11.34 2.06
C TYR A 44 -10.93 12.54 2.87
N ASP A 45 -10.44 13.54 2.14
CA ASP A 45 -10.06 14.83 2.69
C ASP A 45 -10.48 15.92 1.71
N SER A 46 -11.31 16.85 2.17
CA SER A 46 -11.83 17.94 1.34
C SER A 46 -10.75 18.90 0.81
N ASP A 47 -9.58 18.94 1.46
CA ASP A 47 -8.44 19.74 1.01
C ASP A 47 -7.72 19.12 -0.19
N TYR A 48 -8.02 17.85 -0.48
CA TYR A 48 -7.43 17.08 -1.59
C TYR A 48 -8.53 16.44 -2.43
N PRO A 49 -9.29 17.25 -3.20
CA PRO A 49 -10.39 16.73 -4.02
C PRO A 49 -9.84 15.83 -5.15
N PRO A 50 -10.62 14.83 -5.60
CA PRO A 50 -10.23 14.00 -6.73
C PRO A 50 -10.13 14.82 -8.02
N ILE A 51 -9.23 14.40 -8.92
CA ILE A 51 -9.03 15.02 -10.24
C ILE A 51 -9.70 14.17 -11.32
N ILE A 52 -9.50 12.84 -11.28
CA ILE A 52 -10.03 11.91 -12.30
C ILE A 52 -11.04 10.91 -11.73
N ASN A 53 -11.08 10.71 -10.42
CA ASN A 53 -11.93 9.71 -9.76
C ASN A 53 -13.01 10.37 -8.91
N GLU A 54 -13.76 11.29 -9.50
CA GLU A 54 -14.84 12.01 -8.78
C GLU A 54 -15.93 11.06 -8.29
N ASP A 55 -16.33 10.07 -9.12
CA ASP A 55 -17.45 9.19 -8.85
C ASP A 55 -17.15 8.10 -7.84
N MET A 56 -15.95 7.55 -7.84
CA MET A 56 -15.60 6.33 -7.08
C MET A 56 -14.64 6.56 -5.91
N HIS A 57 -14.02 7.74 -5.79
CA HIS A 57 -12.97 7.94 -4.76
C HIS A 57 -13.47 7.60 -3.36
N ASN A 58 -14.69 7.94 -3.02
CA ASN A 58 -15.28 7.71 -1.69
C ASN A 58 -16.48 6.76 -1.74
N ASP A 59 -16.56 5.88 -2.73
CA ASP A 59 -17.60 4.87 -2.81
C ASP A 59 -17.46 3.90 -1.63
N PRO A 60 -18.54 3.66 -0.84
CA PRO A 60 -18.47 2.84 0.37
C PRO A 60 -18.02 1.41 0.13
N THR A 61 -18.40 0.78 -0.99
CA THR A 61 -18.00 -0.58 -1.33
C THR A 61 -16.52 -0.64 -1.63
N ARG A 62 -16.02 0.30 -2.45
CA ARG A 62 -14.59 0.42 -2.75
C ARG A 62 -13.75 0.61 -1.50
N ILE A 63 -14.21 1.46 -0.57
CA ILE A 63 -13.51 1.71 0.70
C ILE A 63 -13.46 0.44 1.55
N LEU A 64 -14.57 -0.28 1.66
CA LEU A 64 -14.64 -1.52 2.44
C LEU A 64 -13.75 -2.62 1.85
N GLU A 65 -13.81 -2.80 0.54
CA GLU A 65 -12.96 -3.77 -0.17
C GLU A 65 -11.48 -3.41 -0.06
N SER A 66 -11.13 -2.12 -0.13
CA SER A 66 -9.75 -1.65 0.09
C SER A 66 -9.28 -1.94 1.53
N ALA A 67 -10.14 -1.76 2.52
CA ALA A 67 -9.83 -2.08 3.91
C ALA A 67 -9.59 -3.59 4.10
N ASP A 68 -10.41 -4.43 3.49
CA ASP A 68 -10.27 -5.89 3.55
C ASP A 68 -8.95 -6.34 2.89
N LEU A 69 -8.63 -5.78 1.72
CA LEU A 69 -7.38 -6.05 1.03
C LEU A 69 -6.17 -5.62 1.88
N ALA A 70 -6.23 -4.43 2.47
CA ALA A 70 -5.18 -3.91 3.34
C ALA A 70 -4.95 -4.81 4.55
N SER A 71 -6.02 -5.27 5.19
CA SER A 71 -5.94 -6.15 6.36
C SER A 71 -5.35 -7.51 6.01
N ALA A 72 -5.75 -8.09 4.88
CA ALA A 72 -5.23 -9.38 4.42
C ALA A 72 -3.73 -9.30 4.12
N ILE A 73 -3.28 -8.27 3.43
CA ILE A 73 -1.86 -8.08 3.10
C ILE A 73 -1.05 -7.75 4.35
N GLN A 74 -1.51 -6.84 5.20
CA GLN A 74 -0.81 -6.45 6.43
C GLN A 74 -0.61 -7.66 7.35
N GLY A 75 -1.65 -8.45 7.57
CA GLY A 75 -1.57 -9.64 8.39
C GLY A 75 -0.57 -10.66 7.86
N SER A 76 -0.58 -10.91 6.57
CA SER A 76 0.35 -11.83 5.91
C SER A 76 1.80 -11.34 6.01
N LEU A 77 2.04 -10.04 5.80
CA LEU A 77 3.36 -9.44 5.91
C LEU A 77 3.94 -9.58 7.32
N VAL A 78 3.17 -9.24 8.33
CA VAL A 78 3.62 -9.33 9.73
C VAL A 78 3.89 -10.79 10.13
N GLU A 79 2.99 -11.70 9.79
CA GLU A 79 3.13 -13.12 10.10
C GLU A 79 4.40 -13.72 9.46
N ASN A 80 4.70 -13.38 8.23
CA ASN A 80 5.80 -14.01 7.48
C ASN A 80 7.16 -13.32 7.66
N THR A 81 7.19 -12.09 8.15
CA THR A 81 8.46 -11.37 8.35
C THR A 81 8.87 -11.20 9.81
N GLY A 82 7.90 -11.26 10.73
CA GLY A 82 8.14 -10.91 12.12
C GLY A 82 8.42 -9.43 12.34
N ALA A 83 8.22 -8.57 11.34
CA ALA A 83 8.40 -7.13 11.45
C ALA A 83 7.39 -6.52 12.45
N ILE A 84 7.72 -5.34 12.98
CA ILE A 84 6.79 -4.60 13.83
C ILE A 84 5.53 -4.26 13.03
N ASP A 85 4.38 -4.62 13.59
CA ASP A 85 3.09 -4.33 13.00
C ASP A 85 2.69 -2.88 13.31
N ARG A 86 2.76 -2.01 12.31
CA ARG A 86 2.30 -0.62 12.43
C ARG A 86 0.83 -0.48 12.00
N GLY A 87 0.19 -1.57 11.64
CA GLY A 87 -1.24 -1.66 11.38
C GLY A 87 -1.68 -1.19 10.00
N VAL A 88 -2.99 -1.26 9.83
CA VAL A 88 -3.69 -0.70 8.67
C VAL A 88 -4.07 0.74 8.98
N ARG A 89 -3.76 1.65 8.06
CA ARG A 89 -3.96 3.09 8.22
C ARG A 89 -4.71 3.66 7.03
N ARG A 90 -5.14 4.90 7.15
CA ARG A 90 -5.84 5.61 6.09
C ARG A 90 -5.10 6.90 5.75
N ASN A 91 -5.11 7.26 4.47
CA ASN A 91 -4.55 8.51 4.00
C ASN A 91 -5.15 8.90 2.64
N THR A 92 -4.90 10.14 2.22
CA THR A 92 -5.39 10.71 0.96
C THR A 92 -4.35 10.68 -0.17
N PHE A 93 -3.38 9.76 -0.14
CA PHE A 93 -2.37 9.64 -1.20
C PHE A 93 -3.02 9.64 -2.60
N ALA A 94 -2.36 10.30 -3.55
CA ALA A 94 -2.92 10.46 -4.90
C ALA A 94 -3.28 9.12 -5.56
N VAL A 95 -2.43 8.11 -5.48
CA VAL A 95 -2.72 6.79 -6.08
C VAL A 95 -3.91 6.08 -5.43
N LEU A 96 -4.21 6.36 -4.17
CA LEU A 96 -5.39 5.83 -3.48
C LEU A 96 -6.66 6.61 -3.82
N ARG A 97 -6.55 7.93 -3.94
CA ARG A 97 -7.66 8.83 -4.28
C ARG A 97 -8.12 8.64 -5.72
N GLU A 98 -7.16 8.59 -6.66
CA GLU A 98 -7.44 8.64 -8.09
C GLU A 98 -7.65 7.26 -8.74
N THR A 99 -7.39 6.17 -8.03
CA THR A 99 -7.64 4.81 -8.50
C THR A 99 -9.06 4.38 -8.15
N ALA A 100 -9.85 3.99 -9.14
CA ALA A 100 -11.29 3.72 -8.98
C ALA A 100 -11.61 2.33 -8.43
N ILE A 101 -10.68 1.39 -8.51
CA ILE A 101 -10.80 0.02 -7.99
C ILE A 101 -10.26 -0.05 -6.54
N PRO A 102 -10.50 -1.16 -5.80
CA PRO A 102 -9.90 -1.35 -4.49
C PRO A 102 -8.39 -1.14 -4.56
N ALA A 103 -7.86 -0.28 -3.68
CA ALA A 103 -6.48 0.19 -3.76
C ALA A 103 -5.82 0.27 -2.39
N VAL A 104 -4.57 -0.18 -2.32
CA VAL A 104 -3.74 -0.10 -1.12
C VAL A 104 -2.33 0.39 -1.45
N LEU A 105 -1.67 0.99 -0.46
CA LEU A 105 -0.27 1.38 -0.53
C LEU A 105 0.47 0.74 0.64
N LEU A 106 1.50 -0.04 0.31
CA LEU A 106 2.31 -0.76 1.28
C LEU A 106 3.57 0.03 1.59
N GLU A 107 3.86 0.21 2.89
CA GLU A 107 5.15 0.70 3.37
C GLU A 107 5.86 -0.47 4.05
N LEU A 108 6.83 -1.07 3.36
CA LEU A 108 7.44 -2.35 3.73
C LEU A 108 8.55 -2.24 4.76
N GLY A 109 8.88 -1.06 5.20
CA GLY A 109 9.91 -0.77 6.19
C GLY A 109 10.49 0.61 5.98
N TYR A 110 11.38 1.03 6.90
CA TYR A 110 11.95 2.36 6.91
C TYR A 110 13.41 2.32 6.45
N MET A 111 13.69 2.91 5.29
CA MET A 111 15.06 3.04 4.77
C MET A 111 15.96 3.91 5.68
N SER A 112 15.36 4.76 6.51
CA SER A 112 16.05 5.57 7.51
C SER A 112 16.60 4.75 8.69
N SER A 113 16.09 3.53 8.90
CA SER A 113 16.62 2.58 9.89
C SER A 113 17.75 1.76 9.26
N PRO A 114 18.99 1.79 9.80
CA PRO A 114 20.09 0.99 9.24
C PRO A 114 19.80 -0.52 9.23
N THR A 115 19.14 -1.04 10.26
CA THR A 115 18.75 -2.45 10.34
C THR A 115 17.69 -2.83 9.31
N GLU A 116 16.67 -2.01 9.11
CA GLU A 116 15.65 -2.27 8.08
C GLU A 116 16.19 -2.08 6.68
N LEU A 117 17.01 -1.07 6.45
CA LEU A 117 17.64 -0.86 5.15
C LEU A 117 18.48 -2.09 4.74
N ALA A 118 19.22 -2.67 5.68
CA ALA A 118 20.00 -3.88 5.44
C ALA A 118 19.11 -5.06 5.01
N LYS A 119 17.94 -5.23 5.63
CA LYS A 119 16.95 -6.26 5.23
C LYS A 119 16.35 -5.95 3.86
N LEU A 120 15.88 -4.73 3.64
CA LEU A 120 15.20 -4.31 2.42
C LEU A 120 16.10 -4.42 1.17
N THR A 121 17.41 -4.37 1.35
CA THR A 121 18.39 -4.54 0.27
C THR A 121 18.86 -5.99 0.11
N THR A 122 18.32 -6.93 0.87
CA THR A 122 18.67 -8.36 0.82
C THR A 122 17.67 -9.12 -0.05
N ALA A 123 18.17 -9.86 -1.03
CA ALA A 123 17.34 -10.60 -1.99
C ALA A 123 16.39 -11.61 -1.31
N SER A 124 16.85 -12.33 -0.29
CA SER A 124 16.03 -13.30 0.43
C SER A 124 14.87 -12.64 1.18
N TYR A 125 15.08 -11.46 1.77
CA TYR A 125 14.03 -10.71 2.44
C TYR A 125 13.02 -10.14 1.44
N GLN A 126 13.49 -9.64 0.31
CA GLN A 126 12.62 -9.19 -0.79
C GLN A 126 11.71 -10.33 -1.29
N THR A 127 12.25 -11.53 -1.40
CA THR A 127 11.47 -12.73 -1.77
C THR A 127 10.42 -13.06 -0.71
N THR A 128 10.76 -12.97 0.56
CA THR A 128 9.82 -13.18 1.68
C THR A 128 8.69 -12.15 1.63
N LEU A 129 9.00 -10.88 1.41
CA LEU A 129 8.00 -9.82 1.25
C LEU A 129 7.08 -10.10 0.06
N ALA A 130 7.62 -10.44 -1.09
CA ALA A 130 6.84 -10.73 -2.29
C ALA A 130 5.89 -11.92 -2.09
N LYS A 131 6.34 -12.98 -1.46
CA LYS A 131 5.51 -14.15 -1.13
C LYS A 131 4.41 -13.81 -0.14
N ALA A 132 4.72 -13.00 0.88
CA ALA A 132 3.74 -12.57 1.87
C ALA A 132 2.66 -11.68 1.26
N ILE A 133 3.04 -10.74 0.39
CA ILE A 133 2.08 -9.90 -0.36
C ILE A 133 1.18 -10.78 -1.21
N THR A 134 1.75 -11.71 -1.95
CA THR A 134 1.00 -12.65 -2.80
C THR A 134 0.00 -13.47 -1.97
N ALA A 135 0.41 -14.03 -0.84
CA ALA A 135 -0.46 -14.80 0.03
C ALA A 135 -1.62 -13.94 0.58
N GLY A 136 -1.36 -12.69 0.93
CA GLY A 136 -2.39 -11.75 1.38
C GLY A 136 -3.40 -11.43 0.28
N ILE A 137 -2.96 -11.24 -0.95
CA ILE A 137 -3.83 -11.00 -2.12
C ILE A 137 -4.69 -12.24 -2.39
N VAL A 138 -4.09 -13.44 -2.38
CA VAL A 138 -4.84 -14.69 -2.58
C VAL A 138 -5.93 -14.85 -1.52
N ALA A 139 -5.59 -14.61 -0.25
CA ALA A 139 -6.56 -14.69 0.86
C ALA A 139 -7.72 -13.69 0.68
N TYR A 140 -7.44 -12.50 0.18
CA TYR A 140 -8.48 -11.50 -0.10
C TYR A 140 -9.50 -12.00 -1.13
N PHE A 141 -9.08 -12.74 -2.15
CA PHE A 141 -9.95 -13.25 -3.20
C PHE A 141 -10.65 -14.58 -2.83
N GLU A 142 -10.30 -15.18 -1.73
CA GLU A 142 -10.98 -16.38 -1.19
C GLU A 142 -12.24 -15.99 -0.32
#